data_02250a210b57a2e0911c641220a88970
#
_entry.id   02250a210b57a2e0911c641220a88970
#
_cell.length_a   1.000
_cell.length_b   1.000
_cell.length_c   1.000
_cell.angle_alpha   90.00
_cell.angle_beta   90.00
_cell.angle_gamma   90.00
#
_symmetry.space_group_name_H-M   'P 1'
#
loop_
_entity.id
_entity.type
_entity.pdbx_description
1 polymer ?
#
loop_
_entity_poly.entity_id
_entity_poly.type
_entity_poly.pdbx_seq_one_letter_code
_entity_poly.pdbx_strand_id
1 'polypeptide(L)'
;ITAVDINENAIKYLNENIRLNKLHNIKSICGDIREVSKNLNKNYDRIIMNLPGLAYDFLDLAMTLIANNGIINYYEFSDSYGQGIERLQKAAKKENKKVEILNTRKVKSSSPGMWHVAIDAKVTF
;
A
#
# COMPACT_ATOMS: atom_id res chain seq x y z
N ILE A 1 -10.40 -7.33 -6.65
CA ILE A 1 -9.24 -7.14 -5.75
C ILE A 1 -8.07 -7.91 -6.32
N THR A 2 -6.91 -7.27 -6.40
CA THR A 2 -5.64 -7.92 -6.75
C THR A 2 -4.76 -7.93 -5.50
N ALA A 3 -4.33 -9.13 -5.08
CA ALA A 3 -3.48 -9.32 -3.92
C ALA A 3 -2.13 -9.90 -4.37
N VAL A 4 -1.05 -9.25 -4.01
CA VAL A 4 0.31 -9.64 -4.41
C VAL A 4 1.16 -9.85 -3.16
N ASP A 5 1.85 -10.98 -3.11
CA ASP A 5 2.81 -11.27 -2.05
C ASP A 5 3.95 -12.11 -2.63
N ILE A 6 5.17 -11.83 -2.21
CA ILE A 6 6.34 -12.61 -2.61
C ILE A 6 6.42 -13.95 -1.87
N ASN A 7 5.76 -14.07 -0.73
CA ASN A 7 5.78 -15.26 0.10
C ASN A 7 4.79 -16.31 -0.45
N GLU A 8 5.33 -17.43 -0.90
CA GLU A 8 4.54 -18.54 -1.44
C GLU A 8 3.52 -19.09 -0.44
N ASN A 9 3.89 -19.14 0.85
CA ASN A 9 2.98 -19.63 1.89
C ASN A 9 1.83 -18.66 2.13
N ALA A 10 2.08 -17.35 2.07
CA ALA A 10 1.03 -16.34 2.18
C ALA A 10 0.00 -16.50 1.06
N ILE A 11 0.47 -16.70 -0.17
CA ILE A 11 -0.41 -16.91 -1.32
C ILE A 11 -1.15 -18.25 -1.22
N LYS A 12 -0.50 -19.30 -0.75
CA LYS A 12 -1.14 -20.59 -0.51
C LYS A 12 -2.33 -20.46 0.45
N TYR A 13 -2.13 -19.81 1.59
CA TYR A 13 -3.20 -19.62 2.57
C TYR A 13 -4.28 -18.65 2.07
N LEU A 14 -3.90 -17.62 1.32
CA LEU A 14 -4.86 -16.73 0.67
C LEU A 14 -5.77 -17.51 -0.28
N ASN A 15 -5.21 -18.36 -1.13
CA ASN A 15 -5.98 -19.18 -2.06
C ASN A 15 -6.91 -20.15 -1.34
N GLU A 16 -6.45 -20.74 -0.24
CA GLU A 16 -7.26 -21.61 0.60
C GLU A 16 -8.45 -20.85 1.21
N ASN A 17 -8.21 -19.65 1.72
CA ASN A 17 -9.25 -18.78 2.27
C ASN A 17 -10.25 -18.33 1.20
N ILE A 18 -9.79 -18.00 0.00
CA ILE A 18 -10.65 -17.67 -1.14
C ILE A 18 -11.59 -18.83 -1.44
N ARG A 19 -11.06 -20.04 -1.50
CA ARG A 19 -11.85 -21.26 -1.77
C ARG A 19 -12.85 -21.54 -0.66
N LEU A 20 -12.40 -21.50 0.60
CA LEU A 20 -13.26 -21.77 1.76
C LEU A 20 -14.42 -20.78 1.89
N ASN A 21 -14.18 -19.51 1.56
CA ASN A 21 -15.20 -18.47 1.63
C ASN A 21 -15.95 -18.26 0.30
N LYS A 22 -15.72 -19.09 -0.70
CA LYS A 22 -16.37 -19.04 -2.01
C LYS A 22 -16.30 -17.64 -2.65
N LEU A 23 -15.13 -17.02 -2.60
CA LEU A 23 -14.93 -15.68 -3.16
C LEU A 23 -14.53 -15.76 -4.63
N HIS A 24 -15.06 -14.84 -5.44
CA HIS A 24 -14.82 -14.80 -6.88
C HIS A 24 -14.20 -13.47 -7.35
N ASN A 25 -13.98 -12.54 -6.44
CA ASN A 25 -13.52 -11.18 -6.75
C ASN A 25 -12.08 -10.90 -6.28
N ILE A 26 -11.29 -11.93 -5.99
CA ILE A 26 -9.91 -11.79 -5.56
C ILE A 26 -8.99 -12.56 -6.50
N LYS A 27 -8.03 -11.85 -7.08
CA LYS A 27 -6.94 -12.43 -7.88
C LYS A 27 -5.67 -12.41 -7.02
N SER A 28 -5.12 -13.58 -6.74
CA SER A 28 -3.87 -13.72 -6.00
C SER A 28 -2.71 -13.89 -6.96
N ILE A 29 -1.59 -13.23 -6.70
CA ILE A 29 -0.39 -13.30 -7.51
C ILE A 29 0.81 -13.48 -6.57
N CYS A 30 1.55 -14.56 -6.75
CA CYS A 30 2.82 -14.77 -6.05
C CYS A 30 3.96 -14.15 -6.84
N GLY A 31 4.67 -13.21 -6.25
CA GLY A 31 5.81 -12.57 -6.89
C GLY A 31 6.21 -11.25 -6.26
N ASP A 32 7.34 -10.74 -6.69
CA ASP A 32 7.81 -9.40 -6.31
C ASP A 32 6.95 -8.36 -7.02
N ILE A 33 6.35 -7.45 -6.24
CA ILE A 33 5.46 -6.42 -6.79
C ILE A 33 6.15 -5.56 -7.86
N ARG A 34 7.45 -5.36 -7.79
CA ARG A 34 8.20 -4.61 -8.80
C ARG A 34 8.18 -5.28 -10.17
N GLU A 35 8.16 -6.61 -10.20
CA GLU A 35 8.05 -7.38 -11.43
C GLU A 35 6.59 -7.58 -11.83
N VAL A 36 5.75 -7.95 -10.87
CA VAL A 36 4.32 -8.18 -11.09
C VAL A 36 3.63 -6.93 -11.65
N SER A 37 4.00 -5.76 -11.16
CA SER A 37 3.39 -4.48 -11.56
C SER A 37 3.51 -4.18 -13.05
N LYS A 38 4.51 -4.73 -13.71
CA LYS A 38 4.71 -4.55 -15.16
C LYS A 38 3.55 -5.12 -15.99
N ASN A 39 2.84 -6.09 -15.44
CA ASN A 39 1.71 -6.77 -16.09
C ASN A 39 0.36 -6.40 -15.44
N LEU A 40 0.34 -5.51 -14.45
CA LEU A 40 -0.89 -5.06 -13.83
C LEU A 40 -1.51 -3.91 -14.62
N ASN A 41 -2.84 -3.85 -14.59
CA ASN A 41 -3.55 -2.64 -15.02
C ASN A 41 -3.14 -1.48 -14.10
N LYS A 42 -3.09 -0.30 -14.65
CA LYS A 42 -2.96 0.93 -13.87
C LYS A 42 -4.36 1.43 -13.51
N ASN A 43 -4.44 2.43 -12.63
CA ASN A 43 -5.71 3.04 -12.21
C ASN A 43 -6.49 2.25 -11.16
N TYR A 44 -5.79 1.74 -10.16
CA TYR A 44 -6.44 1.19 -8.98
C TYR A 44 -7.04 2.30 -8.13
N ASP A 45 -8.29 2.13 -7.71
CA ASP A 45 -8.99 3.11 -6.88
C ASP A 45 -8.45 3.15 -5.44
N ARG A 46 -7.87 2.05 -4.98
CA ARG A 46 -7.30 1.93 -3.65
C ARG A 46 -6.10 1.00 -3.67
N ILE A 47 -5.04 1.44 -3.02
CA ILE A 47 -3.83 0.63 -2.83
C ILE A 47 -3.56 0.55 -1.33
N ILE A 48 -3.51 -0.67 -0.80
CA ILE A 48 -3.20 -0.94 0.60
C ILE A 48 -1.74 -1.40 0.67
N MET A 49 -0.93 -0.65 1.40
CA MET A 49 0.51 -0.90 1.54
C MET A 49 0.81 -1.35 2.98
N ASN A 50 0.28 -2.51 3.35
CA ASN A 50 0.43 -3.05 4.70
C ASN A 50 1.75 -3.80 4.88
N LEU A 51 2.86 -3.10 4.73
CA LEU A 51 4.21 -3.64 4.89
C LEU A 51 5.07 -2.60 5.62
N PRO A 52 4.82 -2.32 6.90
CA PRO A 52 5.27 -1.10 7.56
C PRO A 52 6.78 -0.88 7.59
N GLY A 53 7.57 -1.93 7.53
CA GLY A 53 9.03 -1.80 7.47
C GLY A 53 9.58 -1.52 6.07
N LEU A 54 8.82 -1.81 5.02
CA LEU A 54 9.27 -1.76 3.62
C LEU A 54 8.37 -0.95 2.70
N ALA A 55 7.18 -0.51 3.15
CA ALA A 55 6.22 0.20 2.30
C ALA A 55 6.83 1.44 1.65
N TYR A 56 7.73 2.12 2.34
CA TYR A 56 8.43 3.28 1.81
C TYR A 56 9.12 3.01 0.47
N ASP A 57 9.74 1.83 0.33
CA ASP A 57 10.48 1.48 -0.89
C ASP A 57 9.57 1.29 -2.10
N PHE A 58 8.27 1.12 -1.89
CA PHE A 58 7.28 0.89 -2.95
C PHE A 58 6.35 2.08 -3.20
N LEU A 59 6.56 3.22 -2.54
CA LEU A 59 5.72 4.40 -2.72
C LEU A 59 5.74 4.94 -4.14
N ASP A 60 6.90 5.00 -4.76
CA ASP A 60 7.03 5.49 -6.14
C ASP A 60 6.22 4.59 -7.09
N LEU A 61 6.27 3.28 -6.89
CA LEU A 61 5.51 2.33 -7.67
C LEU A 61 4.00 2.50 -7.45
N ALA A 62 3.57 2.65 -6.19
CA ALA A 62 2.16 2.88 -5.88
C ALA A 62 1.62 4.13 -6.59
N MET A 63 2.41 5.19 -6.66
CA MET A 63 2.03 6.42 -7.37
C MET A 63 1.82 6.20 -8.87
N THR A 64 2.49 5.21 -9.47
CA THR A 64 2.27 4.89 -10.89
C THR A 64 1.03 4.04 -11.13
N LEU A 65 0.55 3.34 -10.10
CA LEU A 65 -0.58 2.39 -10.19
C LEU A 65 -1.91 3.00 -9.74
N ILE A 66 -1.88 4.08 -8.96
CA ILE A 66 -3.09 4.67 -8.39
C ILE A 66 -3.87 5.46 -9.44
N ALA A 67 -5.20 5.38 -9.38
CA ALA A 67 -6.09 6.20 -10.19
C ALA A 67 -6.15 7.64 -9.68
N ASN A 68 -6.58 8.58 -10.55
CA ASN A 68 -6.93 9.92 -10.11
C ASN A 68 -8.06 9.85 -9.08
N ASN A 69 -7.91 10.55 -7.97
CA ASN A 69 -8.79 10.49 -6.79
C ASN A 69 -8.73 9.16 -6.02
N GLY A 70 -7.77 8.30 -6.35
CA GLY A 70 -7.55 7.05 -5.62
C GLY A 70 -6.95 7.29 -4.23
N ILE A 71 -7.07 6.29 -3.37
CA ILE A 71 -6.60 6.36 -1.98
C ILE A 71 -5.47 5.37 -1.77
N ILE A 72 -4.37 5.83 -1.19
CA ILE A 72 -3.29 4.98 -0.70
C ILE A 72 -3.42 4.87 0.81
N ASN A 73 -3.53 3.64 1.31
CA ASN A 73 -3.44 3.34 2.74
C ASN A 73 -2.00 2.93 3.02
N TYR A 74 -1.25 3.82 3.63
CA TYR A 74 0.19 3.69 3.86
C TYR A 74 0.49 3.40 5.32
N TYR A 75 1.37 2.45 5.57
CA TYR A 75 1.78 2.04 6.92
C TYR A 75 3.29 2.11 7.06
N GLU A 76 3.75 2.64 8.19
CA GLU A 76 5.17 2.61 8.52
C GLU A 76 5.39 2.58 10.03
N PHE A 77 6.62 2.29 10.45
CA PHE A 77 7.05 2.47 11.82
C PHE A 77 7.67 3.87 11.96
N SER A 78 7.15 4.67 12.88
CA SER A 78 7.63 6.03 13.10
C SER A 78 7.26 6.53 14.49
N ASP A 79 7.96 7.55 14.96
CA ASP A 79 7.61 8.27 16.18
C ASP A 79 6.47 9.26 15.96
N SER A 80 6.23 9.64 14.71
CA SER A 80 5.23 10.62 14.32
C SER A 80 4.69 10.38 12.91
N TYR A 81 3.74 11.18 12.46
CA TYR A 81 3.19 11.10 11.09
C TYR A 81 3.99 11.89 10.06
N GLY A 82 4.81 12.85 10.49
CA GLY A 82 5.49 13.80 9.61
C GLY A 82 6.35 13.15 8.55
N GLN A 83 7.12 12.12 8.91
CA GLN A 83 7.98 11.41 7.97
C GLN A 83 7.18 10.72 6.87
N GLY A 84 6.09 10.03 7.22
CA GLY A 84 5.25 9.34 6.25
C GLY A 84 4.55 10.31 5.31
N ILE A 85 4.03 11.42 5.83
CA ILE A 85 3.40 12.47 5.04
C ILE A 85 4.40 13.06 4.03
N GLU A 86 5.60 13.38 4.48
CA GLU A 86 6.66 13.92 3.61
C GLU A 86 7.03 12.94 2.50
N ARG A 87 7.17 11.66 2.83
CA ARG A 87 7.46 10.60 1.86
C ARG A 87 6.37 10.46 0.80
N LEU A 88 5.11 10.50 1.23
CA LEU A 88 3.95 10.47 0.32
C LEU A 88 3.94 11.67 -0.62
N GLN A 89 4.13 12.87 -0.08
CA GLN A 89 4.18 14.10 -0.87
C GLN A 89 5.32 14.09 -1.88
N LYS A 90 6.49 13.63 -1.47
CA LYS A 90 7.68 13.54 -2.33
C LYS A 90 7.48 12.54 -3.47
N ALA A 91 6.92 11.37 -3.18
CA ALA A 91 6.63 10.36 -4.19
C ALA A 91 5.59 10.86 -5.20
N ALA A 92 4.54 11.54 -4.74
CA ALA A 92 3.54 12.12 -5.62
C ALA A 92 4.13 13.19 -6.54
N LYS A 93 4.99 14.05 -6.01
CA LYS A 93 5.64 15.11 -6.77
C LYS A 93 6.47 14.59 -7.94
N LYS A 94 7.15 13.46 -7.78
CA LYS A 94 7.91 12.82 -8.86
C LYS A 94 7.04 12.46 -10.06
N GLU A 95 5.76 12.18 -9.84
CA GLU A 95 4.77 11.81 -10.86
C GLU A 95 3.86 12.98 -11.24
N ASN A 96 4.20 14.20 -10.86
CA ASN A 96 3.37 15.40 -11.05
C ASN A 96 1.96 15.25 -10.46
N LYS A 97 1.85 14.58 -9.33
CA LYS A 97 0.62 14.32 -8.60
C LYS A 97 0.62 15.06 -7.27
N LYS A 98 -0.55 15.17 -6.66
CA LYS A 98 -0.74 15.82 -5.36
C LYS A 98 -1.32 14.81 -4.38
N VAL A 99 -1.03 15.00 -3.11
CA VAL A 99 -1.52 14.16 -2.02
C VAL A 99 -2.28 15.03 -1.03
N GLU A 100 -3.49 14.61 -0.70
CA GLU A 100 -4.29 15.14 0.40
C GLU A 100 -4.34 14.08 1.50
N ILE A 101 -3.91 14.43 2.70
CA ILE A 101 -3.95 13.52 3.84
C ILE A 101 -5.36 13.53 4.41
N LEU A 102 -6.04 12.39 4.33
CA LEU A 102 -7.41 12.24 4.81
C LEU A 102 -7.48 11.86 6.28
N ASN A 103 -6.57 11.00 6.73
CA ASN A 103 -6.55 10.50 8.10
C ASN A 103 -5.15 10.03 8.49
N THR A 104 -4.85 10.16 9.77
CA THR A 104 -3.63 9.62 10.39
C THR A 104 -4.01 8.95 11.70
N ARG A 105 -3.41 7.79 12.01
CA ARG A 105 -3.64 7.12 13.29
C ARG A 105 -2.44 6.28 13.71
N LYS A 106 -2.27 6.15 15.01
CA LYS A 106 -1.35 5.19 15.61
C LYS A 106 -2.10 3.87 15.79
N VAL A 107 -1.66 2.83 15.10
CA VAL A 107 -2.33 1.52 15.13
C VAL A 107 -1.95 0.78 16.40
N LYS A 108 -0.66 0.71 16.71
CA LYS A 108 -0.14 0.09 17.92
C LYS A 108 1.29 0.56 18.20
N SER A 109 1.73 0.41 19.46
CA SER A 109 3.12 0.62 19.82
C SER A 109 3.97 -0.54 19.29
N SER A 110 5.11 -0.20 18.67
CA SER A 110 6.10 -1.18 18.20
C SER A 110 7.23 -1.34 19.22
N SER A 111 7.68 -0.22 19.78
CA SER A 111 8.70 -0.14 20.84
C SER A 111 8.57 1.22 21.54
N PRO A 112 9.28 1.48 22.66
CA PRO A 112 9.22 2.80 23.28
C PRO A 112 9.52 3.93 22.30
N GLY A 113 8.58 4.88 22.17
CA GLY A 113 8.69 6.01 21.26
C GLY A 113 8.51 5.70 19.77
N MET A 114 8.20 4.45 19.42
CA MET A 114 8.00 4.01 18.04
C MET A 114 6.62 3.39 17.88
N TRP A 115 5.90 3.82 16.85
CA TRP A 115 4.52 3.40 16.58
C TRP A 115 4.39 2.80 15.20
N HIS A 116 3.46 1.85 15.07
CA HIS A 116 2.91 1.44 13.78
C HIS A 116 1.87 2.50 13.40
N VAL A 117 2.21 3.38 12.48
CA VAL A 117 1.33 4.47 12.05
C VAL A 117 0.66 4.15 10.73
N ALA A 118 -0.57 4.61 10.55
CA ALA A 118 -1.32 4.49 9.31
C ALA A 118 -1.70 5.87 8.80
N ILE A 119 -1.51 6.08 7.50
CA ILE A 119 -1.82 7.34 6.82
C ILE A 119 -2.68 7.01 5.60
N ASP A 120 -3.85 7.62 5.54
CA ASP A 120 -4.74 7.51 4.39
C ASP A 120 -4.58 8.76 3.54
N ALA A 121 -4.14 8.59 2.31
CA ALA A 121 -3.81 9.69 1.40
C ALA A 121 -4.59 9.58 0.10
N LYS A 122 -5.27 10.65 -0.29
CA LYS A 122 -5.93 10.77 -1.58
C LYS A 122 -4.95 11.37 -2.59
N VAL A 123 -4.81 10.72 -3.73
CA VAL A 123 -3.91 11.16 -4.80
C VAL A 123 -4.72 11.79 -5.92
N THR A 124 -4.35 12.99 -6.32
CA THR A 124 -4.96 13.71 -7.46
C THR A 124 -3.90 14.05 -8.50
N PHE A 125 -4.33 13.99 -9.75
CA PHE A 125 -3.46 14.27 -10.89
C PHE A 125 -3.44 15.74 -11.27
#